data_2723cda92c470b24c65f8cd9c6666186
#
_entry.id   2723cda92c470b24c65f8cd9c6666186
#
_cell.length_a   1.000
_cell.length_b   1.000
_cell.length_c   1.000
_cell.angle_alpha   90.00
_cell.angle_beta   90.00
_cell.angle_gamma   90.00
#
_symmetry.space_group_name_H-M   'P 1'
#
loop_
_entity.id
_entity.type
_entity.pdbx_description
1 polymer ?
#
loop_
_entity_poly.entity_id
_entity_poly.type
_entity_poly.pdbx_seq_one_letter_code
_entity_poly.pdbx_strand_id
1 'polypeptide(L)'
;MKMAEYKVKFYKNSNNGKKPVFDYIENLNIKNKTKVYKYIDFLRANNGYLDEPYSKHIKGKIRELRVDFSKDSHKIFYFTFVNKNIILLHAFFKKTKKTPINEIKKAEDNYMDVLNNKTFYE
;
A
#
# COMPACT_ATOMS: atom_id res chain seq x y z
N MET A 1 -7.82 22.18 19.40
CA MET A 1 -8.46 20.91 19.01
C MET A 1 -7.53 20.08 18.16
N LYS A 2 -7.35 18.83 18.52
CA LYS A 2 -6.46 17.94 17.77
C LYS A 2 -7.18 17.40 16.54
N MET A 3 -6.59 17.57 15.35
CA MET A 3 -7.15 17.02 14.12
C MET A 3 -6.98 15.50 14.10
N ALA A 4 -7.94 14.80 13.52
CA ALA A 4 -7.82 13.36 13.33
C ALA A 4 -6.65 13.06 12.39
N GLU A 5 -5.83 12.11 12.79
CA GLU A 5 -4.69 11.68 11.99
C GLU A 5 -5.09 10.61 10.98
N TYR A 6 -4.33 10.53 9.88
CA TYR A 6 -4.49 9.45 8.93
C TYR A 6 -4.06 8.14 9.58
N LYS A 7 -4.75 7.06 9.22
CA LYS A 7 -4.47 5.72 9.69
C LYS A 7 -4.11 4.83 8.53
N VAL A 8 -3.23 3.87 8.77
CA VAL A 8 -2.87 2.86 7.78
C VAL A 8 -3.55 1.55 8.14
N LYS A 9 -4.20 0.94 7.16
CA LYS A 9 -4.84 -0.37 7.33
C LYS A 9 -4.36 -1.31 6.24
N PHE A 10 -4.19 -2.57 6.60
CA PHE A 10 -3.82 -3.61 5.64
C PHE A 10 -5.08 -4.22 5.04
N TYR A 11 -5.09 -4.34 3.72
CA TYR A 11 -6.12 -5.11 3.05
C TYR A 11 -6.15 -6.54 3.61
N LYS A 12 -7.35 -7.01 3.90
CA LYS A 12 -7.61 -8.39 4.35
C LYS A 12 -8.59 -9.03 3.39
N ASN A 13 -8.19 -10.15 2.80
CA ASN A 13 -9.06 -10.86 1.86
C ASN A 13 -10.32 -11.34 2.57
N SER A 14 -11.49 -11.00 2.03
CA SER A 14 -12.77 -11.31 2.66
C SER A 14 -13.09 -12.80 2.67
N ASN A 15 -12.50 -13.57 1.76
CA ASN A 15 -12.77 -15.02 1.64
C ASN A 15 -11.87 -15.86 2.55
N ASN A 16 -10.57 -15.56 2.61
CA ASN A 16 -9.61 -16.40 3.32
C ASN A 16 -8.96 -15.73 4.54
N GLY A 17 -9.23 -14.45 4.76
CA GLY A 17 -8.69 -13.70 5.91
C GLY A 17 -7.22 -13.34 5.81
N LYS A 18 -6.56 -13.62 4.70
CA LYS A 18 -5.14 -13.30 4.52
C LYS A 18 -4.92 -11.81 4.31
N LYS A 19 -3.79 -11.33 4.84
CA LYS A 19 -3.35 -9.93 4.70
C LYS A 19 -2.08 -9.93 3.84
N PRO A 20 -2.21 -9.86 2.50
CA PRO A 20 -1.05 -10.07 1.64
C PRO A 20 0.06 -9.04 1.80
N VAL A 21 -0.29 -7.76 2.03
CA VAL A 21 0.75 -6.73 2.22
C VAL A 21 1.47 -6.93 3.54
N PHE A 22 0.72 -7.19 4.60
CA PHE A 22 1.32 -7.47 5.91
C PHE A 22 2.27 -8.67 5.83
N ASP A 23 1.81 -9.75 5.21
CA ASP A 23 2.63 -10.97 5.06
C ASP A 23 3.88 -10.69 4.23
N TYR A 24 3.74 -9.93 3.14
CA TYR A 24 4.87 -9.54 2.29
C TYR A 24 5.95 -8.82 3.11
N ILE A 25 5.55 -7.82 3.89
CA ILE A 25 6.49 -7.01 4.65
C ILE A 25 7.14 -7.85 5.76
N GLU A 26 6.34 -8.66 6.47
CA GLU A 26 6.86 -9.48 7.58
C GLU A 26 7.83 -10.55 7.12
N ASN A 27 7.79 -10.95 5.85
CA ASN A 27 8.74 -11.91 5.29
C ASN A 27 10.03 -11.28 4.75
N LEU A 28 10.15 -9.96 4.80
CA LEU A 28 11.38 -9.28 4.42
C LEU A 28 12.43 -9.40 5.53
N ASN A 29 13.71 -9.27 5.16
CA ASN A 29 14.76 -9.17 6.17
C ASN A 29 14.53 -7.91 7.02
N ILE A 30 15.17 -7.86 8.21
CA ILE A 30 14.91 -6.80 9.17
C ILE A 30 15.23 -5.41 8.60
N LYS A 31 16.28 -5.27 7.81
CA LYS A 31 16.67 -4.00 7.22
C LYS A 31 15.62 -3.47 6.24
N ASN A 32 15.14 -4.34 5.34
CA ASN A 32 14.12 -3.97 4.37
C ASN A 32 12.78 -3.71 5.04
N LYS A 33 12.39 -4.57 5.98
CA LYS A 33 11.16 -4.39 6.76
C LYS A 33 11.13 -3.04 7.45
N THR A 34 12.20 -2.68 8.14
CA THR A 34 12.29 -1.42 8.88
C THR A 34 12.12 -0.23 7.95
N LYS A 35 12.78 -0.26 6.79
CA LYS A 35 12.68 0.85 5.83
C LYS A 35 11.28 0.94 5.23
N VAL A 36 10.64 -0.18 4.91
CA VAL A 36 9.28 -0.18 4.37
C VAL A 36 8.32 0.44 5.37
N TYR A 37 8.38 0.03 6.64
CA TYR A 37 7.51 0.62 7.66
C TYR A 37 7.79 2.11 7.87
N LYS A 38 9.04 2.54 7.76
CA LYS A 38 9.40 3.95 7.85
C LYS A 38 8.74 4.75 6.72
N TYR A 39 8.75 4.22 5.50
CA TYR A 39 8.12 4.89 4.36
C TYR A 39 6.60 4.90 4.45
N ILE A 40 6.01 3.83 4.98
CA ILE A 40 4.57 3.80 5.26
C ILE A 40 4.21 4.90 6.27
N ASP A 41 5.03 5.08 7.29
CA ASP A 41 4.80 6.14 8.28
C ASP A 41 4.95 7.54 7.67
N PHE A 42 5.92 7.75 6.77
CA PHE A 42 6.02 9.00 6.01
C PHE A 42 4.76 9.26 5.19
N LEU A 43 4.25 8.23 4.52
CA LEU A 43 3.02 8.35 3.74
C LEU A 43 1.85 8.77 4.62
N ARG A 44 1.71 8.14 5.77
CA ARG A 44 0.67 8.47 6.75
C ARG A 44 0.82 9.92 7.23
N ALA A 45 2.03 10.33 7.59
CA ALA A 45 2.30 11.68 8.09
C ALA A 45 2.06 12.75 7.03
N ASN A 46 2.11 12.38 5.75
CA ASN A 46 1.86 13.28 4.62
C ASN A 46 0.47 13.07 4.00
N ASN A 47 -0.47 12.57 4.81
CA ASN A 47 -1.88 12.47 4.45
C ASN A 47 -2.16 11.59 3.23
N GLY A 48 -1.35 10.54 3.06
CA GLY A 48 -1.53 9.58 1.97
C GLY A 48 -0.96 10.04 0.63
N TYR A 49 -0.16 11.09 0.62
CA TYR A 49 0.43 11.62 -0.61
C TYR A 49 1.90 11.94 -0.41
N LEU A 50 2.73 11.45 -1.32
CA LEU A 50 4.14 11.83 -1.44
C LEU A 50 4.42 12.15 -2.90
N ASP A 51 5.37 13.05 -3.15
CA ASP A 51 5.79 13.38 -4.50
C ASP A 51 6.63 12.26 -5.11
N GLU A 52 6.73 12.24 -6.44
CA GLU A 52 7.69 11.37 -7.10
C GLU A 52 9.11 11.74 -6.65
N PRO A 53 9.99 10.77 -6.49
CA PRO A 53 9.87 9.35 -6.87
C PRO A 53 9.25 8.45 -5.79
N TYR A 54 8.78 8.99 -4.68
CA TYR A 54 8.32 8.20 -3.53
C TYR A 54 6.92 7.63 -3.72
N SER A 55 6.07 8.37 -4.41
CA SER A 55 4.70 7.92 -4.69
C SER A 55 4.27 8.44 -6.06
N LYS A 56 3.43 7.66 -6.75
CA LYS A 56 2.86 8.11 -8.02
C LYS A 56 1.49 7.47 -8.23
N HIS A 57 0.68 8.13 -9.07
CA HIS A 57 -0.61 7.61 -9.49
C HIS A 57 -0.42 6.42 -10.44
N ILE A 58 -1.24 5.37 -10.25
CA ILE A 58 -1.21 4.18 -11.09
C ILE A 58 -2.46 4.09 -11.95
N LYS A 59 -3.64 4.01 -11.32
CA LYS A 59 -4.90 3.87 -12.03
C LYS A 59 -6.06 4.21 -11.09
N GLY A 60 -7.01 5.02 -11.57
CA GLY A 60 -8.15 5.40 -10.75
C GLY A 60 -7.70 6.06 -9.46
N LYS A 61 -8.10 5.51 -8.32
CA LYS A 61 -7.68 5.99 -7.00
C LYS A 61 -6.44 5.29 -6.47
N ILE A 62 -5.92 4.31 -7.20
CA ILE A 62 -4.77 3.52 -6.77
C ILE A 62 -3.48 4.26 -7.05
N ARG A 63 -2.66 4.39 -6.03
CA ARG A 63 -1.33 4.97 -6.08
C ARG A 63 -0.30 3.94 -5.67
N GLU A 64 0.95 4.21 -5.98
CA GLU A 64 2.09 3.35 -5.65
C GLU A 64 2.98 4.06 -4.63
N LEU A 65 3.38 3.34 -3.58
CA LEU A 65 4.47 3.74 -2.70
C LEU A 65 5.71 2.97 -3.12
N ARG A 66 6.79 3.70 -3.35
CA ARG A 66 8.05 3.14 -3.81
C ARG A 66 9.07 3.15 -2.67
N VAL A 67 9.63 1.98 -2.37
CA VAL A 67 10.68 1.85 -1.36
C VAL A 67 11.90 1.20 -2.01
N ASP A 68 12.91 2.01 -2.32
CA ASP A 68 14.10 1.56 -3.02
C ASP A 68 15.25 1.28 -2.05
N PHE A 69 15.94 0.20 -2.32
CA PHE A 69 17.29 -0.09 -1.82
C PHE A 69 18.23 -0.14 -3.03
N SER A 70 19.53 -0.21 -2.80
CA SER A 70 20.52 -0.14 -3.89
C SER A 70 20.21 -1.06 -5.07
N LYS A 71 19.69 -2.26 -4.82
CA LYS A 71 19.36 -3.24 -5.87
C LYS A 71 17.90 -3.67 -5.86
N ASP A 72 17.19 -3.36 -4.78
CA ASP A 72 15.83 -3.85 -4.56
C ASP A 72 14.85 -2.70 -4.67
N SER A 73 13.69 -2.95 -5.27
CA SER A 73 12.62 -1.99 -5.33
C SER A 73 11.33 -2.66 -4.91
N HIS A 74 10.83 -2.26 -3.74
CA HIS A 74 9.56 -2.74 -3.22
C HIS A 74 8.47 -1.75 -3.60
N LYS A 75 7.36 -2.23 -4.11
CA LYS A 75 6.21 -1.43 -4.49
C LYS A 75 5.01 -1.83 -3.66
N ILE A 76 4.30 -0.84 -3.14
CA ILE A 76 3.06 -1.08 -2.39
C ILE A 76 1.98 -0.23 -3.04
N PHE A 77 0.95 -0.89 -3.57
CA PHE A 77 -0.22 -0.20 -4.11
C PHE A 77 -1.19 0.10 -2.99
N TYR A 78 -1.73 1.30 -2.96
CA TYR A 78 -2.61 1.77 -1.91
C TYR A 78 -3.62 2.77 -2.45
N PHE A 79 -4.64 3.05 -1.66
CA PHE A 79 -5.52 4.20 -1.90
C PHE A 79 -5.96 4.78 -0.56
N THR A 80 -6.41 6.04 -0.60
CA THR A 80 -6.93 6.69 0.59
C THR A 80 -8.44 6.59 0.58
N PHE A 81 -8.98 5.92 1.60
CA PHE A 81 -10.40 5.69 1.78
C PHE A 81 -10.99 6.75 2.70
N VAL A 82 -12.32 6.72 2.87
CA VAL A 82 -13.03 7.65 3.75
C VAL A 82 -12.46 7.62 5.19
N ASN A 83 -12.68 8.71 5.93
CA ASN A 83 -12.22 8.84 7.31
C ASN A 83 -10.69 8.76 7.46
N LYS A 84 -9.98 9.22 6.43
CA LYS A 84 -8.51 9.30 6.45
C LYS A 84 -7.82 7.95 6.63
N ASN A 85 -8.40 6.91 6.05
CA ASN A 85 -7.82 5.57 6.09
C ASN A 85 -7.02 5.30 4.83
N ILE A 86 -5.73 5.01 4.97
CA ILE A 86 -4.86 4.60 3.88
C ILE A 86 -4.88 3.07 3.86
N ILE A 87 -5.38 2.49 2.78
CA ILE A 87 -5.52 1.04 2.66
C ILE A 87 -4.40 0.50 1.77
N LEU A 88 -3.56 -0.36 2.33
CA LEU A 88 -2.47 -1.00 1.59
C LEU A 88 -3.03 -2.25 0.91
N LEU A 89 -3.07 -2.23 -0.44
CA LEU A 89 -3.80 -3.21 -1.25
C LEU A 89 -2.95 -4.39 -1.69
N HIS A 90 -1.74 -4.13 -2.15
CA HIS A 90 -0.91 -5.15 -2.78
C HIS A 90 0.55 -4.71 -2.73
N ALA A 91 1.45 -5.66 -2.54
CA ALA A 91 2.89 -5.39 -2.50
C ALA A 91 3.63 -6.41 -3.35
N PHE A 92 4.70 -5.96 -4.02
CA PHE A 92 5.50 -6.84 -4.84
C PHE A 92 6.91 -6.27 -5.01
N PHE A 93 7.83 -7.14 -5.43
CA PHE A 93 9.19 -6.77 -5.76
C PHE A 93 9.27 -6.47 -7.25
N LYS A 94 9.68 -5.25 -7.59
CA LYS A 94 9.74 -4.84 -8.99
C LYS A 94 11.13 -5.10 -9.58
N LYS A 95 11.17 -5.93 -10.61
CA LYS A 95 12.41 -6.28 -11.31
C LYS A 95 12.53 -5.66 -12.69
N THR A 96 11.48 -5.01 -13.19
CA THR A 96 11.42 -4.45 -14.54
C THR A 96 11.11 -2.97 -14.50
N LYS A 97 11.36 -2.26 -15.62
CA LYS A 97 11.08 -0.81 -15.70
C LYS A 97 9.60 -0.51 -15.66
N LYS A 98 8.78 -1.35 -16.29
CA LYS A 98 7.34 -1.16 -16.32
C LYS A 98 6.69 -1.95 -15.20
N THR A 99 5.63 -1.38 -14.62
CA THR A 99 4.81 -2.10 -13.64
C THR A 99 4.03 -3.19 -14.38
N PRO A 100 4.18 -4.47 -13.99
CA PRO A 100 3.45 -5.56 -14.64
C PRO A 100 1.94 -5.39 -14.50
N ILE A 101 1.21 -5.64 -15.59
CA ILE A 101 -0.24 -5.50 -15.62
C ILE A 101 -0.92 -6.40 -14.61
N ASN A 102 -0.40 -7.63 -14.41
CA ASN A 102 -0.97 -8.56 -13.44
C ASN A 102 -0.87 -8.07 -11.99
N GLU A 103 0.15 -7.28 -11.67
CA GLU A 103 0.27 -6.69 -10.34
C GLU A 103 -0.78 -5.60 -10.13
N ILE A 104 -1.02 -4.78 -11.16
CA ILE A 104 -2.09 -3.78 -11.13
C ILE A 104 -3.45 -4.45 -10.98
N LYS A 105 -3.69 -5.55 -11.70
CA LYS A 105 -4.94 -6.28 -11.62
C LYS A 105 -5.19 -6.83 -10.22
N LYS A 106 -4.16 -7.36 -9.58
CA LYS A 106 -4.28 -7.85 -8.18
C LYS A 106 -4.68 -6.71 -7.25
N ALA A 107 -4.08 -5.53 -7.42
CA ALA A 107 -4.43 -4.36 -6.62
C ALA A 107 -5.87 -3.94 -6.88
N GLU A 108 -6.33 -3.98 -8.13
CA GLU A 108 -7.72 -3.64 -8.48
C GLU A 108 -8.71 -4.63 -7.88
N ASP A 109 -8.42 -5.92 -7.93
CA ASP A 109 -9.26 -6.95 -7.32
C ASP A 109 -9.39 -6.73 -5.82
N ASN A 110 -8.27 -6.42 -5.15
CA ASN A 110 -8.26 -6.14 -3.72
C ASN A 110 -9.00 -4.85 -3.39
N TYR A 111 -8.86 -3.84 -4.24
CA TYR A 111 -9.61 -2.58 -4.12
C TYR A 111 -11.12 -2.82 -4.16
N MET A 112 -11.59 -3.65 -5.11
CA MET A 112 -13.01 -3.98 -5.20
C MET A 112 -13.48 -4.75 -3.96
N ASP A 113 -12.64 -5.63 -3.41
CA ASP A 113 -12.98 -6.35 -2.19
C ASP A 113 -13.14 -5.39 -1.02
N VAL A 114 -12.28 -4.36 -0.92
CA VAL A 114 -12.43 -3.31 0.09
C VAL A 114 -13.78 -2.60 -0.07
N LEU A 115 -14.11 -2.20 -1.31
CA LEU A 115 -15.36 -1.48 -1.58
C LEU A 115 -16.60 -2.31 -1.26
N ASN A 116 -16.50 -3.63 -1.40
CA ASN A 116 -17.59 -4.55 -1.06
C ASN A 116 -17.68 -4.85 0.44
N ASN A 117 -16.73 -4.39 1.23
CA ASN A 117 -16.66 -4.61 2.68
C ASN A 117 -16.28 -3.33 3.41
N LYS A 118 -16.91 -2.23 3.04
CA LYS A 118 -16.54 -0.89 3.51
C LYS A 118 -16.50 -0.74 5.02
N THR A 119 -17.47 -1.32 5.71
CA THR A 119 -17.58 -1.16 7.17
C THR A 119 -16.36 -1.70 7.91
N PHE A 120 -15.71 -2.70 7.35
CA PHE A 120 -14.50 -3.26 7.93
C PHE A 120 -13.33 -2.26 7.94
N TYR A 121 -13.33 -1.31 6.99
CA TYR A 121 -12.23 -0.36 6.79
C TYR A 121 -12.55 1.07 7.23
N GLU A 122 -13.74 1.32 7.68
CA GLU A 122 -14.16 2.65 8.15
C GLU A 122 -13.67 2.99 9.56
#